data_8c91327bebf4f16a82cac5ce1c664984
#
_entry.id   8c91327bebf4f16a82cac5ce1c664984
#
_cell.length_a   1.000
_cell.length_b   1.000
_cell.length_c   1.000
_cell.angle_alpha   90.00
_cell.angle_beta   90.00
_cell.angle_gamma   90.00
#
_symmetry.space_group_name_H-M   'P 1'
#
loop_
_entity.id
_entity.type
_entity.pdbx_description
1 polymer ?
#
loop_
_entity_poly.entity_id
_entity_poly.type
_entity_poly.pdbx_seq_one_letter_code
_entity_poly.pdbx_strand_id
1 'polypeptide(L)'
;MRHFYRSQLASDDVLAVADDFFARLTLERTVNSHRARSYVGNLGSLRLNVEKEGGHYTFVEVSTDQTGESRLDRNVKRFFVELRSKADPRHRLRAAY
;
A
#
# COMPACT_ATOMS: atom_id res chain seq x y z
N MET A 1 -0.72 -13.70 5.18
CA MET A 1 -1.37 -13.70 3.86
C MET A 1 -0.62 -12.77 2.91
N ARG A 2 -0.59 -13.11 1.63
CA ARG A 2 0.12 -12.32 0.62
C ARG A 2 -0.87 -11.69 -0.34
N HIS A 3 -0.67 -10.41 -0.62
CA HIS A 3 -1.51 -9.65 -1.53
C HIS A 3 -0.66 -9.01 -2.61
N PHE A 4 -1.20 -8.91 -3.83
CA PHE A 4 -0.51 -8.35 -4.97
C PHE A 4 -1.35 -7.31 -5.67
N TYR A 5 -0.71 -6.27 -6.18
CA TYR A 5 -1.40 -5.23 -6.94
C TYR A 5 -0.42 -4.57 -7.91
N ARG A 6 -0.90 -4.25 -9.11
CA ARG A 6 -0.12 -3.49 -10.09
C ARG A 6 -0.67 -2.08 -10.16
N SER A 7 0.15 -1.13 -9.71
CA SER A 7 -0.23 0.28 -9.64
C SER A 7 0.36 1.06 -10.82
N GLN A 8 -0.36 2.07 -11.28
CA GLN A 8 0.16 3.01 -12.28
C GLN A 8 0.97 4.13 -11.64
N LEU A 9 0.97 4.23 -10.32
CA LEU A 9 1.79 5.20 -9.60
C LEU A 9 3.25 4.79 -9.63
N ALA A 10 4.14 5.77 -9.59
CA ALA A 10 5.57 5.50 -9.43
C ALA A 10 5.82 4.86 -8.05
N SER A 11 6.94 4.11 -7.94
CA SER A 11 7.28 3.42 -6.70
C SER A 11 7.31 4.36 -5.49
N ASP A 12 7.90 5.53 -5.65
CA ASP A 12 7.99 6.50 -4.55
C ASP A 12 6.60 6.98 -4.11
N ASP A 13 5.68 7.15 -5.06
CA ASP A 13 4.32 7.56 -4.75
C ASP A 13 3.56 6.45 -4.03
N VAL A 14 3.76 5.19 -4.44
CA VAL A 14 3.16 4.05 -3.75
C VAL A 14 3.64 4.02 -2.29
N LEU A 15 4.94 4.18 -2.07
CA LEU A 15 5.49 4.18 -0.72
C LEU A 15 4.98 5.35 0.12
N ALA A 16 4.82 6.53 -0.48
CA ALA A 16 4.27 7.69 0.22
C ALA A 16 2.82 7.46 0.63
N VAL A 17 2.01 6.88 -0.25
CA VAL A 17 0.62 6.53 0.06
C VAL A 17 0.58 5.49 1.18
N ALA A 18 1.48 4.49 1.13
CA ALA A 18 1.56 3.46 2.16
C ALA A 18 1.90 4.07 3.53
N ASP A 19 2.91 4.94 3.56
CA ASP A 19 3.31 5.56 4.82
C ASP A 19 2.15 6.34 5.45
N ASP A 20 1.41 7.10 4.65
CA ASP A 20 0.26 7.84 5.14
C ASP A 20 -0.89 6.92 5.56
N PHE A 21 -1.21 5.93 4.72
CA PHE A 21 -2.32 5.03 4.98
C PHE A 21 -2.13 4.21 6.25
N PHE A 22 -0.96 3.57 6.39
CA PHE A 22 -0.72 2.70 7.53
C PHE A 22 -0.44 3.48 8.81
N ALA A 23 0.05 4.72 8.72
CA ALA A 23 0.15 5.60 9.88
C ALA A 23 -1.24 5.94 10.44
N ARG A 24 -2.23 6.12 9.58
CA ARG A 24 -3.62 6.38 10.02
C ARG A 24 -4.23 5.20 10.74
N LEU A 25 -3.70 3.99 10.52
CA LEU A 25 -4.11 2.79 11.25
C LEU A 25 -3.30 2.60 12.54
N THR A 26 -2.51 3.58 12.92
CA THR A 26 -1.62 3.54 14.09
C THR A 26 -0.58 2.43 14.03
N LEU A 27 -0.19 2.04 12.81
CA LEU A 27 0.92 1.11 12.63
C LEU A 27 2.24 1.87 12.61
N GLU A 28 3.23 1.33 13.31
CA GLU A 28 4.56 1.93 13.37
C GLU A 28 5.44 1.37 12.26
N ARG A 29 6.11 2.26 11.54
CA ARG A 29 7.05 1.86 10.49
C ARG A 29 8.37 1.43 11.10
N THR A 30 8.78 0.20 10.80
CA THR A 30 10.03 -0.38 11.34
C THR A 30 11.12 -0.54 10.29
N VAL A 31 10.76 -0.65 9.01
CA VAL A 31 11.73 -0.70 7.91
C VAL A 31 11.36 0.37 6.89
N ASN A 32 12.38 1.12 6.47
CA ASN A 32 12.23 2.22 5.52
C ASN A 32 13.39 2.16 4.51
N SER A 33 13.12 1.65 3.33
CA SER A 33 14.08 1.67 2.23
C SER A 33 13.36 2.16 0.96
N HIS A 34 14.12 2.34 -0.11
CA HIS A 34 13.53 2.82 -1.37
C HIS A 34 12.60 1.82 -2.03
N ARG A 35 12.55 0.57 -1.56
CA ARG A 35 11.71 -0.47 -2.14
C ARG A 35 10.85 -1.20 -1.12
N ALA A 36 11.06 -0.97 0.15
CA ALA A 36 10.40 -1.77 1.18
C ALA A 36 9.96 -0.92 2.36
N ARG A 37 8.85 -1.34 2.95
CA ARG A 37 8.34 -0.82 4.22
C ARG A 37 7.87 -1.99 5.07
N SER A 38 8.08 -1.89 6.36
CA SER A 38 7.47 -2.79 7.33
C SER A 38 6.74 -1.96 8.38
N TYR A 39 5.58 -2.43 8.78
CA TYR A 39 4.74 -1.76 9.78
C TYR A 39 4.28 -2.77 10.81
N VAL A 40 4.17 -2.34 12.05
CA VAL A 40 3.72 -3.18 13.16
C VAL A 40 2.79 -2.39 14.07
N GLY A 41 1.78 -3.06 14.61
CA GLY A 41 0.84 -2.46 15.53
C GLY A 41 -0.18 -3.46 16.04
N ASN A 42 -1.26 -2.96 16.64
CA ASN A 42 -2.28 -3.82 17.25
C ASN A 42 -2.98 -4.73 16.27
N LEU A 43 -3.07 -4.34 14.99
CA LEU A 43 -3.68 -5.18 13.96
C LEU A 43 -2.79 -6.33 13.51
N GLY A 44 -1.51 -6.28 13.83
CA GLY A 44 -0.54 -7.26 13.39
C GLY A 44 0.64 -6.57 12.72
N SER A 45 1.40 -7.33 11.93
CA SER A 45 2.53 -6.78 11.17
C SER A 45 2.38 -7.06 9.69
N LEU A 46 2.91 -6.17 8.87
CA LEU A 46 2.94 -6.37 7.44
C LEU A 46 4.25 -5.88 6.85
N ARG A 47 4.62 -6.46 5.73
CA ARG A 47 5.77 -6.05 4.95
C ARG A 47 5.29 -5.74 3.53
N LEU A 48 5.70 -4.58 3.04
CA LEU A 48 5.35 -4.10 1.71
C LEU A 48 6.63 -3.96 0.89
N ASN A 49 6.61 -4.51 -0.32
CA ASN A 49 7.69 -4.35 -1.27
C ASN A 49 7.12 -3.79 -2.57
N VAL A 50 7.89 -2.92 -3.21
CA VAL A 50 7.53 -2.39 -4.52
C VAL A 50 8.64 -2.71 -5.52
N GLU A 51 8.24 -3.01 -6.76
CA GLU A 51 9.17 -3.31 -7.83
C GLU A 51 8.63 -2.74 -9.14
N LYS A 52 9.50 -2.09 -9.89
CA LYS A 52 9.12 -1.56 -11.18
C LYS A 52 9.00 -2.72 -12.17
N GLU A 53 7.85 -2.82 -12.84
CA GLU A 53 7.55 -3.91 -13.75
C GLU A 53 7.25 -3.35 -15.13
N GLY A 54 8.08 -3.70 -16.11
CA GLY A 54 7.86 -3.35 -17.51
C GLY A 54 7.88 -1.87 -17.85
N GLY A 55 8.30 -1.01 -16.94
CA GLY A 55 8.34 0.43 -17.15
C GLY A 55 7.01 1.16 -17.06
N HIS A 56 5.89 0.43 -16.96
CA HIS A 56 4.55 1.02 -16.92
C HIS A 56 3.86 0.87 -15.58
N TYR A 57 4.25 -0.14 -14.81
CA TYR A 57 3.56 -0.47 -13.56
C TYR A 57 4.54 -0.61 -12.43
N THR A 58 4.05 -0.33 -11.23
CA THR A 58 4.74 -0.67 -10.01
C THR A 58 4.05 -1.90 -9.43
N PHE A 59 4.77 -2.99 -9.30
CA PHE A 59 4.27 -4.20 -8.67
C PHE A 59 4.36 -4.05 -7.17
N VAL A 60 3.23 -4.19 -6.49
CA VAL A 60 3.13 -4.02 -5.04
C VAL A 60 2.80 -5.36 -4.41
N GLU A 61 3.66 -5.81 -3.51
CA GLU A 61 3.44 -7.04 -2.76
C GLU A 61 3.34 -6.70 -1.28
N VAL A 62 2.29 -7.15 -0.62
CA VAL A 62 2.09 -6.95 0.81
C VAL A 62 1.90 -8.30 1.47
N SER A 63 2.74 -8.61 2.46
CA SER A 63 2.62 -9.83 3.26
C SER A 63 2.25 -9.46 4.68
N THR A 64 1.21 -10.10 5.21
CA THR A 64 0.79 -9.90 6.60
C THR A 64 1.13 -11.14 7.42
N ASP A 65 1.22 -10.98 8.74
CA ASP A 65 1.40 -12.09 9.67
C ASP A 65 0.08 -12.77 10.04
N GLN A 66 -1.01 -12.35 9.41
CA GLN A 66 -2.35 -12.90 9.66
C GLN A 66 -2.71 -13.97 8.65
N THR A 67 -3.69 -14.80 9.01
CA THR A 67 -4.25 -15.81 8.11
C THR A 67 -5.71 -15.48 7.83
N GLY A 68 -6.15 -15.75 6.60
CA GLY A 68 -7.52 -15.47 6.21
C GLY A 68 -7.81 -13.97 6.07
N GLU A 69 -9.06 -13.59 6.30
CA GLU A 69 -9.50 -12.22 6.15
C GLU A 69 -9.51 -11.47 7.48
N SER A 70 -8.31 -11.19 8.00
CA SER A 70 -8.15 -10.38 9.20
C SER A 70 -8.49 -8.92 8.91
N ARG A 71 -8.61 -8.12 9.99
CA ARG A 71 -8.80 -6.67 9.85
C ARG A 71 -7.61 -6.04 9.10
N LEU A 72 -6.40 -6.53 9.37
CA LEU A 72 -5.22 -6.05 8.66
C LEU A 72 -5.31 -6.36 7.17
N ASP A 73 -5.69 -7.58 6.80
CA ASP A 73 -5.81 -7.97 5.40
C ASP A 73 -6.88 -7.15 4.67
N ARG A 74 -8.01 -6.85 5.32
CA ARG A 74 -9.04 -5.98 4.75
C ARG A 74 -8.51 -4.58 4.50
N ASN A 75 -7.68 -4.08 5.40
CA ASN A 75 -7.07 -2.77 5.24
C ASN A 75 -6.04 -2.75 4.13
N VAL A 76 -5.33 -3.86 3.89
CA VAL A 76 -4.45 -3.96 2.72
C VAL A 76 -5.25 -3.80 1.44
N LYS A 77 -6.41 -4.42 1.35
CA LYS A 77 -7.30 -4.26 0.19
C LYS A 77 -7.76 -2.81 0.03
N ARG A 78 -8.07 -2.13 1.12
CA ARG A 78 -8.42 -0.70 1.10
C ARG A 78 -7.25 0.17 0.64
N PHE A 79 -6.06 -0.19 1.05
CA PHE A 79 -4.86 0.48 0.58
C PHE A 79 -4.73 0.38 -0.94
N PHE A 80 -4.97 -0.79 -1.52
CA PHE A 80 -4.95 -0.96 -2.97
C PHE A 80 -6.01 -0.10 -3.66
N VAL A 81 -7.20 0.00 -3.08
CA VAL A 81 -8.25 0.88 -3.60
C VAL A 81 -7.78 2.35 -3.57
N GLU A 82 -7.12 2.76 -2.51
CA GLU A 82 -6.59 4.11 -2.42
C GLU A 82 -5.51 4.39 -3.47
N LEU A 83 -4.63 3.42 -3.73
CA LEU A 83 -3.66 3.53 -4.82
C LEU A 83 -4.35 3.75 -6.17
N ARG A 84 -5.39 2.98 -6.42
CA ARG A 84 -6.17 3.10 -7.65
C ARG A 84 -6.82 4.48 -7.78
N SER A 85 -7.40 4.96 -6.70
CA SER A 85 -8.04 6.28 -6.68
C SER A 85 -7.06 7.39 -6.98
N LYS A 86 -5.87 7.32 -6.40
CA LYS A 86 -4.86 8.34 -6.60
C LYS A 86 -4.27 8.33 -8.01
N ALA A 87 -4.31 7.20 -8.69
CA ALA A 87 -3.86 7.08 -10.07
C ALA A 87 -4.92 7.50 -11.09
N ASP A 88 -6.18 7.66 -10.68
CA ASP A 88 -7.29 7.98 -11.57
C ASP A 88 -7.45 9.50 -11.71
N PRO A 89 -7.19 10.08 -12.91
CA PRO A 89 -7.35 11.52 -13.12
C PRO A 89 -8.78 12.01 -12.88
N ARG A 90 -9.78 11.18 -13.16
CA ARG A 90 -11.18 11.56 -12.95
C ARG A 90 -11.51 11.69 -11.48
N HIS A 91 -10.93 10.84 -10.66
CA HIS A 91 -11.10 10.93 -9.21
C HIS A 91 -10.52 12.23 -8.67
N ARG A 92 -9.34 12.63 -9.18
CA ARG A 92 -8.72 13.90 -8.78
C ARG A 92 -9.56 15.11 -9.16
N LEU A 93 -10.16 15.08 -10.36
CA LEU A 93 -11.02 16.16 -10.81
C LEU A 93 -12.25 16.31 -9.91
N ARG A 94 -12.84 15.20 -9.51
CA ARG A 94 -13.97 15.24 -8.57
C ARG A 94 -13.57 15.79 -7.22
N ALA A 95 -12.40 15.46 -6.74
CA ALA A 95 -11.92 15.95 -5.46
C ALA A 95 -11.63 17.46 -5.48
N ALA A 96 -11.43 18.05 -6.65
CA ALA A 96 -11.21 19.48 -6.81
C ALA A 96 -12.49 20.31 -6.72
N TYR A 97 -13.65 19.67 -6.79
CA TYR A 97 -14.94 20.32 -6.65
C TYR A 97 -15.49 20.12 -5.24
#